data_940b037619856fe232cd227f44f75770
#
_entry.id   940b037619856fe232cd227f44f75770
#
_cell.length_a   1.000
_cell.length_b   1.000
_cell.length_c   1.000
_cell.angle_alpha   90.00
_cell.angle_beta   90.00
_cell.angle_gamma   90.00
#
_symmetry.space_group_name_H-M   'P 1'
#
loop_
_entity.id
_entity.type
_entity.pdbx_description
1 polymer ?
#
loop_
_entity_poly.entity_id
_entity_poly.type
_entity_poly.pdbx_seq_one_letter_code
_entity_poly.pdbx_strand_id
1 'polypeptide(L)'
;MISSGIGASLPLKIMSINSWVMHAQVAAKYGNMADSASKNRKESYTKNYNNVFLVGDAAHRFPPSGGFGMNTGIQDVHNLAWKLALALKGKADPQILSETYEKGQKYALFYSG
;
A
#
# COMPACT_ATOMS: atom_id res chain seq x y z
N MET A 1 17.71 24.50 20.49
CA MET A 1 17.31 23.76 19.25
C MET A 1 16.15 24.42 18.48
N ILE A 2 15.04 24.85 19.14
CA ILE A 2 13.91 25.53 18.44
C ILE A 2 14.33 26.93 17.95
N SER A 3 15.07 27.71 18.72
CA SER A 3 15.55 29.03 18.31
C SER A 3 16.56 29.01 17.15
N SER A 4 17.32 27.92 16.96
CA SER A 4 18.23 27.77 15.83
C SER A 4 17.51 27.54 14.50
N GLY A 5 16.32 26.90 14.56
CA GLY A 5 15.48 26.73 13.36
C GLY A 5 14.83 28.00 12.86
N ILE A 6 14.67 29.02 13.72
CA ILE A 6 14.09 30.34 13.38
C ILE A 6 15.16 31.33 12.93
N GLY A 7 16.44 31.05 13.21
CA GLY A 7 17.56 31.94 12.87
C GLY A 7 17.62 33.23 13.69
N ALA A 8 16.82 33.37 14.75
CA ALA A 8 16.78 34.53 15.63
C ALA A 8 16.54 34.12 17.09
N SER A 9 17.12 34.87 18.02
CA SER A 9 16.85 34.72 19.47
C SER A 9 15.57 35.46 19.82
N LEU A 10 14.45 34.78 19.81
CA LEU A 10 13.15 35.32 20.19
C LEU A 10 12.66 34.66 21.49
N PRO A 11 11.95 35.41 22.36
CA PRO A 11 11.29 34.82 23.53
C PRO A 11 10.17 33.89 23.07
N LEU A 12 10.39 32.59 23.22
CA LEU A 12 9.44 31.56 22.83
C LEU A 12 8.76 30.96 24.06
N LYS A 13 7.42 30.88 24.01
CA LYS A 13 6.62 30.16 25.01
C LYS A 13 6.12 28.86 24.35
N ILE A 14 6.61 27.73 24.82
CA ILE A 14 6.12 26.42 24.37
C ILE A 14 4.74 26.20 24.99
N MET A 15 3.71 26.08 24.16
CA MET A 15 2.31 25.88 24.59
C MET A 15 2.00 24.42 24.86
N SER A 16 2.53 23.51 24.06
CA SER A 16 2.39 22.07 24.26
C SER A 16 3.50 21.30 23.54
N ILE A 17 3.82 20.13 24.04
CA ILE A 17 4.71 19.17 23.39
C ILE A 17 3.97 17.83 23.40
N ASN A 18 3.64 17.32 22.22
CA ASN A 18 3.02 16.01 22.06
C ASN A 18 4.03 15.06 21.42
N SER A 19 4.18 13.88 22.01
CA SER A 19 4.94 12.80 21.37
C SER A 19 4.08 12.11 20.34
N TRP A 20 4.64 11.81 19.20
CA TRP A 20 3.99 11.07 18.13
C TRP A 20 4.84 9.88 17.72
N VAL A 21 4.25 8.70 17.74
CA VAL A 21 4.91 7.46 17.35
C VAL A 21 4.49 7.11 15.92
N MET A 22 5.48 7.01 15.05
CA MET A 22 5.28 6.63 13.64
C MET A 22 5.46 5.13 13.49
N HIS A 23 4.54 4.51 12.76
CA HIS A 23 4.60 3.08 12.44
C HIS A 23 4.60 2.88 10.94
N ALA A 24 5.50 2.01 10.47
CA ALA A 24 5.39 1.41 9.15
C ALA A 24 4.66 0.08 9.28
N GLN A 25 3.67 -0.15 8.47
CA GLN A 25 2.87 -1.38 8.50
C GLN A 25 2.53 -1.82 7.09
N VAL A 26 2.55 -3.13 6.87
CA VAL A 26 2.18 -3.76 5.60
C VAL A 26 1.19 -4.88 5.89
N ALA A 27 0.07 -4.91 5.19
CA ALA A 27 -0.90 -5.99 5.31
C ALA A 27 -0.28 -7.32 4.86
N ALA A 28 -0.57 -8.40 5.58
CA ALA A 28 -0.09 -9.73 5.24
C ALA A 28 -0.63 -10.21 3.88
N LYS A 29 -1.84 -9.77 3.51
CA LYS A 29 -2.47 -10.02 2.21
C LYS A 29 -3.17 -8.74 1.74
N TYR A 30 -3.10 -8.46 0.44
CA TYR A 30 -3.73 -7.28 -0.17
C TYR A 30 -5.13 -7.58 -0.75
N GLY A 31 -5.63 -8.78 -0.55
CA GLY A 31 -6.94 -9.19 -1.01
C GLY A 31 -7.24 -10.64 -0.63
N ASN A 32 -8.40 -11.13 -1.03
CA ASN A 32 -8.83 -12.51 -0.83
C ASN A 32 -8.31 -13.47 -1.92
N MET A 33 -7.05 -13.30 -2.32
CA MET A 33 -6.43 -14.13 -3.36
C MET A 33 -6.29 -15.57 -2.88
N ALA A 34 -6.68 -16.51 -3.73
CA ALA A 34 -6.34 -17.91 -3.52
C ALA A 34 -4.83 -18.07 -3.50
N ASP A 35 -4.30 -18.78 -2.51
CA ASP A 35 -2.87 -19.03 -2.42
C ASP A 35 -2.41 -19.71 -3.73
N SER A 36 -1.48 -19.07 -4.43
CA SER A 36 -0.86 -19.59 -5.66
C SER A 36 -0.10 -20.91 -5.44
N ALA A 37 -0.01 -21.37 -4.20
CA ALA A 37 0.59 -22.66 -3.81
C ALA A 37 -0.32 -23.87 -4.04
N SER A 38 -1.60 -23.71 -4.39
CA SER A 38 -2.46 -24.83 -4.73
C SER A 38 -2.10 -25.36 -6.12
N LYS A 39 -1.36 -26.48 -6.14
CA LYS A 39 -0.89 -27.15 -7.36
C LYS A 39 -2.00 -27.73 -8.26
N ASN A 40 -3.27 -27.62 -7.91
CA ASN A 40 -4.40 -28.11 -8.68
C ASN A 40 -5.08 -26.99 -9.48
N ARG A 41 -4.42 -26.58 -10.58
CA ARG A 41 -4.89 -25.55 -11.51
C ARG A 41 -6.25 -25.83 -12.20
N LYS A 42 -6.75 -27.05 -12.18
CA LYS A 42 -7.96 -27.42 -12.95
C LYS A 42 -9.29 -27.23 -12.22
N GLU A 43 -9.31 -27.13 -10.89
CA GLU A 43 -10.56 -26.98 -10.11
C GLU A 43 -10.83 -25.57 -9.61
N SER A 44 -9.84 -24.65 -9.73
CA SER A 44 -9.92 -23.29 -9.16
C SER A 44 -10.62 -22.27 -10.08
N TYR A 45 -10.91 -22.60 -11.34
CA TYR A 45 -11.49 -21.65 -12.29
C TYR A 45 -12.95 -21.27 -12.03
N THR A 46 -13.64 -21.95 -11.13
CA THR A 46 -15.08 -21.75 -10.95
C THR A 46 -15.52 -21.15 -9.62
N LYS A 47 -14.64 -20.93 -8.64
CA LYS A 47 -15.12 -20.53 -7.29
C LYS A 47 -14.37 -19.43 -6.54
N ASN A 48 -13.22 -18.93 -6.96
CA ASN A 48 -12.47 -17.94 -6.19
C ASN A 48 -12.03 -16.75 -7.05
N TYR A 49 -13.00 -15.98 -7.53
CA TYR A 49 -12.67 -14.65 -8.04
C TYR A 49 -12.24 -13.77 -6.85
N ASN A 50 -11.05 -13.21 -6.95
CA ASN A 50 -10.63 -12.14 -6.07
C ASN A 50 -11.56 -10.96 -6.28
N ASN A 51 -12.36 -10.64 -5.30
CA ASN A 51 -13.33 -9.54 -5.33
C ASN A 51 -13.07 -8.51 -4.22
N VAL A 52 -12.04 -8.73 -3.41
CA VAL A 52 -11.60 -7.82 -2.37
C VAL A 52 -10.15 -7.43 -2.62
N PHE A 53 -9.89 -6.13 -2.68
CA PHE A 53 -8.57 -5.55 -2.94
C PHE A 53 -8.30 -4.44 -1.94
N LEU A 54 -7.13 -4.48 -1.29
CA LEU A 54 -6.66 -3.42 -0.42
C LEU A 54 -5.70 -2.53 -1.21
N VAL A 55 -5.83 -1.21 -1.06
CA VAL A 55 -4.95 -0.22 -1.67
C VAL A 55 -4.63 0.90 -0.69
N GLY A 56 -3.53 1.61 -0.91
CA GLY A 56 -3.12 2.72 -0.07
C GLY A 56 -2.92 2.30 1.39
N ASP A 57 -3.36 3.13 2.31
CA ASP A 57 -3.16 2.94 3.77
C ASP A 57 -3.80 1.66 4.32
N ALA A 58 -4.81 1.11 3.65
CA ALA A 58 -5.39 -0.18 4.00
C ALA A 58 -4.43 -1.35 3.71
N ALA A 59 -3.57 -1.20 2.71
CA ALA A 59 -2.59 -2.20 2.30
C ALA A 59 -1.23 -1.98 2.97
N HIS A 60 -0.79 -0.73 3.08
CA HIS A 60 0.51 -0.36 3.62
C HIS A 60 0.51 1.08 4.16
N ARG A 61 1.22 1.30 5.25
CA ARG A 61 1.43 2.61 5.85
C ARG A 61 2.90 2.94 5.88
N PHE A 62 3.23 4.14 5.48
CA PHE A 62 4.59 4.67 5.54
C PHE A 62 4.70 5.77 6.60
N PRO A 63 5.89 5.94 7.20
CA PRO A 63 6.18 7.14 7.95
C PRO A 63 6.00 8.37 7.06
N PRO A 64 5.57 9.54 7.61
CA PRO A 64 5.31 10.74 6.82
C PRO A 64 6.57 11.37 6.22
N SER A 65 7.75 10.92 6.66
CA SER A 65 9.04 11.35 6.11
C SER A 65 9.13 10.93 4.64
N GLY A 66 9.25 11.92 3.73
CA GLY A 66 9.39 11.70 2.29
C GLY A 66 8.09 11.79 1.49
N GLY A 67 6.91 11.89 2.11
CA GLY A 67 5.63 12.06 1.42
C GLY A 67 5.19 10.87 0.56
N PHE A 68 5.68 9.68 0.86
CA PHE A 68 5.44 8.47 0.05
C PHE A 68 4.01 7.93 0.14
N GLY A 69 3.31 8.10 1.29
CA GLY A 69 2.02 7.46 1.55
C GLY A 69 0.96 7.79 0.51
N MET A 70 0.66 9.07 0.30
CA MET A 70 -0.36 9.51 -0.65
C MET A 70 0.01 9.17 -2.10
N ASN A 71 1.24 9.42 -2.50
CA ASN A 71 1.70 9.15 -3.86
C ASN A 71 1.66 7.66 -4.20
N THR A 72 2.06 6.80 -3.26
CA THR A 72 1.99 5.35 -3.42
C THR A 72 0.53 4.87 -3.48
N GLY A 73 -0.35 5.42 -2.64
CA GLY A 73 -1.78 5.10 -2.68
C GLY A 73 -2.44 5.48 -4.02
N ILE A 74 -2.08 6.62 -4.61
CA ILE A 74 -2.55 7.02 -5.95
C ILE A 74 -2.05 6.04 -7.02
N GLN A 75 -0.79 5.63 -6.94
CA GLN A 75 -0.22 4.65 -7.87
C GLN A 75 -0.89 3.28 -7.75
N ASP A 76 -1.20 2.84 -6.54
CA ASP A 76 -1.92 1.59 -6.30
C ASP A 76 -3.29 1.59 -6.97
N VAL A 77 -4.07 2.66 -6.75
CA VAL A 77 -5.40 2.81 -7.36
C VAL A 77 -5.31 2.84 -8.88
N HIS A 78 -4.38 3.61 -9.43
CA HIS A 78 -4.17 3.67 -10.88
C HIS A 78 -3.82 2.28 -11.43
N ASN A 79 -2.90 1.58 -10.80
CA ASN A 79 -2.44 0.26 -11.24
C ASN A 79 -3.56 -0.79 -11.15
N LEU A 80 -4.36 -0.78 -10.09
CA LEU A 80 -5.50 -1.68 -9.93
C LEU A 80 -6.60 -1.40 -10.94
N ALA A 81 -6.95 -0.13 -11.14
CA ALA A 81 -8.13 0.27 -11.93
C ALA A 81 -8.06 -0.23 -13.38
N TRP A 82 -6.96 0.01 -14.09
CA TRP A 82 -6.86 -0.42 -15.49
C TRP A 82 -6.77 -1.94 -15.64
N LYS A 83 -6.09 -2.62 -14.70
CA LYS A 83 -6.01 -4.09 -14.70
C LYS A 83 -7.36 -4.73 -14.42
N LEU A 84 -8.08 -4.19 -13.45
CA LEU A 84 -9.43 -4.63 -13.12
C LEU A 84 -10.38 -4.43 -14.32
N ALA A 85 -10.28 -3.28 -14.99
CA ALA A 85 -11.07 -3.00 -16.18
C ALA A 85 -10.78 -3.99 -17.31
N LEU A 86 -9.52 -4.38 -17.53
CA LEU A 86 -9.16 -5.38 -18.55
C LEU A 86 -9.66 -6.78 -18.18
N ALA A 87 -9.52 -7.18 -16.90
CA ALA A 87 -9.98 -8.47 -16.43
C ALA A 87 -11.51 -8.59 -16.53
N LEU A 88 -12.27 -7.57 -16.11
CA LEU A 88 -13.73 -7.55 -16.20
C LEU A 88 -14.25 -7.55 -17.64
N LYS A 89 -13.52 -6.93 -18.55
CA LYS A 89 -13.85 -6.97 -20.01
C LYS A 89 -13.41 -8.26 -20.70
N GLY A 90 -12.84 -9.21 -19.98
CA GLY A 90 -12.30 -10.45 -20.56
C GLY A 90 -11.12 -10.24 -21.52
N LYS A 91 -10.45 -9.08 -21.45
CA LYS A 91 -9.30 -8.74 -22.32
C LYS A 91 -7.96 -9.11 -21.71
N ALA A 92 -7.92 -9.49 -20.43
CA ALA A 92 -6.74 -9.98 -19.74
C ALA A 92 -7.13 -11.10 -18.78
N ASP A 93 -6.17 -12.01 -18.55
CA ASP A 93 -6.32 -13.05 -17.53
C ASP A 93 -6.45 -12.39 -16.15
N PRO A 94 -7.41 -12.80 -15.32
CA PRO A 94 -7.54 -12.31 -13.93
C PRO A 94 -6.26 -12.45 -13.09
N GLN A 95 -5.34 -13.31 -13.46
CA GLN A 95 -4.04 -13.48 -12.83
C GLN A 95 -3.20 -12.19 -12.85
N ILE A 96 -3.44 -11.27 -13.80
CA ILE A 96 -2.79 -9.96 -13.84
C ILE A 96 -3.01 -9.15 -12.56
N LEU A 97 -4.10 -9.40 -11.84
CA LEU A 97 -4.41 -8.76 -10.57
C LEU A 97 -3.50 -9.26 -9.44
N SER A 98 -3.16 -10.55 -9.42
CA SER A 98 -2.26 -11.11 -8.39
C SER A 98 -0.83 -10.62 -8.50
N GLU A 99 -0.29 -10.53 -9.70
CA GLU A 99 1.09 -10.04 -9.92
C GLU A 99 1.31 -8.61 -9.45
N THR A 100 0.26 -7.80 -9.44
CA THR A 100 0.31 -6.42 -8.98
C THR A 100 0.62 -6.33 -7.49
N TYR A 101 0.00 -7.19 -6.71
CA TYR A 101 0.08 -7.17 -5.25
C TYR A 101 1.41 -7.70 -4.74
N GLU A 102 1.97 -8.73 -5.34
CA GLU A 102 3.28 -9.25 -4.97
C GLU A 102 4.38 -8.19 -5.14
N LYS A 103 4.32 -7.42 -6.22
CA LYS A 103 5.28 -6.33 -6.46
C LYS A 103 5.08 -5.18 -5.48
N GLY A 104 3.85 -4.73 -5.27
CA GLY A 104 3.53 -3.65 -4.34
C GLY A 104 3.96 -3.98 -2.90
N GLN A 105 3.69 -5.20 -2.45
CA GLN A 105 4.10 -5.66 -1.13
C GLN A 105 5.63 -5.68 -0.97
N LYS A 106 6.37 -6.10 -1.97
CA LYS A 106 7.85 -6.08 -1.94
C LYS A 106 8.41 -4.66 -1.82
N TYR A 107 7.84 -3.70 -2.57
CA TYR A 107 8.23 -2.30 -2.46
C TYR A 107 7.89 -1.73 -1.09
N ALA A 108 6.70 -1.97 -0.58
CA ALA A 108 6.29 -1.50 0.73
C ALA A 108 7.21 -2.04 1.84
N LEU A 109 7.57 -3.32 1.81
CA LEU A 109 8.52 -3.93 2.75
C LEU A 109 9.92 -3.32 2.65
N PHE A 110 10.39 -2.97 1.47
CA PHE A 110 11.69 -2.33 1.27
C PHE A 110 11.76 -0.94 1.92
N TYR A 111 10.69 -0.15 1.82
CA TYR A 111 10.62 1.20 2.40
C TYR A 111 10.21 1.20 3.89
N SER A 112 9.69 0.12 4.42
CA SER A 112 9.30 -0.01 5.84
C SER A 112 10.43 -0.52 6.74
N GLY A 113 11.48 -1.06 6.16
CA GLY A 113 12.70 -1.48 6.88
C GLY A 113 13.63 -0.34 7.12
#